data_2472981a43518d2a1c306de17f25d1b1
#
_entry.id   2472981a43518d2a1c306de17f25d1b1
#
_cell.length_a   1.000
_cell.length_b   1.000
_cell.length_c   1.000
_cell.angle_alpha   90.00
_cell.angle_beta   90.00
_cell.angle_gamma   90.00
#
_symmetry.space_group_name_H-M   'P 1'
#
loop_
_entity.id
_entity.type
_entity.pdbx_description
1 polymer ?
#
loop_
_entity_poly.entity_id
_entity_poly.type
_entity_poly.pdbx_seq_one_letter_code
_entity_poly.pdbx_strand_id
1 'polypeptide(L)'
;MVAGGDAKLGAKLIGQFQCGACHAIPDIPAAQGRTGPTLAAYGRRSYIAGSIPNYPDALARWIVNPPAMKPGTTMPAMGVSEPEARHMAAFLITLR
;
A
#
# COMPACT_ATOMS: atom_id res chain seq x y z
N MET A 1 -5.82 4.46 -12.28
CA MET A 1 -7.07 4.45 -11.47
C MET A 1 -7.34 3.04 -10.98
N VAL A 2 -7.84 2.91 -9.77
CA VAL A 2 -8.16 1.61 -9.18
C VAL A 2 -9.67 1.40 -9.21
N ALA A 3 -10.12 0.35 -9.87
CA ALA A 3 -11.54 0.03 -9.95
C ALA A 3 -12.12 -0.21 -8.54
N GLY A 4 -13.21 0.48 -8.21
CA GLY A 4 -13.84 0.40 -6.89
C GLY A 4 -13.06 1.06 -5.77
N GLY A 5 -11.98 1.81 -6.06
CA GLY A 5 -11.15 2.45 -5.06
C GLY A 5 -11.50 3.91 -4.82
N ASP A 6 -11.46 4.32 -3.55
CA ASP A 6 -11.65 5.70 -3.10
C ASP A 6 -10.38 6.13 -2.36
N ALA A 7 -9.64 7.08 -2.93
CA ALA A 7 -8.35 7.51 -2.39
C ALA A 7 -8.48 8.16 -1.01
N LYS A 8 -9.53 8.92 -0.73
CA LYS A 8 -9.73 9.54 0.58
C LYS A 8 -9.98 8.49 1.66
N LEU A 9 -10.81 7.51 1.36
CA LEU A 9 -11.06 6.40 2.27
C LEU A 9 -9.79 5.55 2.43
N GLY A 10 -9.03 5.38 1.35
CA GLY A 10 -7.75 4.67 1.39
C GLY A 10 -6.76 5.29 2.35
N ALA A 11 -6.60 6.61 2.34
CA ALA A 11 -5.72 7.31 3.26
C ALA A 11 -6.12 7.05 4.72
N LYS A 12 -7.42 7.08 5.01
CA LYS A 12 -7.94 6.82 6.35
C LYS A 12 -7.67 5.38 6.78
N LEU A 13 -7.92 4.42 5.90
CA LEU A 13 -7.68 3.00 6.18
C LEU A 13 -6.21 2.69 6.41
N ILE A 14 -5.31 3.32 5.66
CA ILE A 14 -3.86 3.16 5.86
C ILE A 14 -3.48 3.56 7.28
N GLY A 15 -4.06 4.65 7.79
CA GLY A 15 -3.85 5.04 9.19
C GLY A 15 -4.41 4.02 10.16
N GLN A 16 -5.60 3.49 9.91
CA GLN A 16 -6.25 2.50 10.78
C GLN A 16 -5.48 1.17 10.83
N PHE A 17 -4.94 0.72 9.70
CA PHE A 17 -4.18 -0.54 9.63
C PHE A 17 -2.70 -0.34 9.99
N GLN A 18 -2.31 0.86 10.42
CA GLN A 18 -0.97 1.15 10.94
C GLN A 18 0.18 0.86 9.97
N CYS A 19 -0.05 1.04 8.68
CA CYS A 19 1.00 0.91 7.67
C CYS A 19 2.18 1.84 7.96
N GLY A 20 1.90 2.98 8.56
CA GLY A 20 2.90 3.97 8.97
C GLY A 20 3.83 3.51 10.09
N ALA A 21 3.54 2.40 10.77
CA ALA A 21 4.45 1.84 11.75
C ALA A 21 5.77 1.39 11.10
N CYS A 22 5.70 0.94 9.83
CA CYS A 22 6.87 0.49 9.08
C CYS A 22 7.25 1.43 7.93
N HIS A 23 6.32 2.24 7.43
CA HIS A 23 6.51 3.08 6.25
C HIS A 23 6.33 4.56 6.56
N ALA A 24 7.18 5.40 5.98
CA ALA A 24 6.92 6.83 5.90
C ALA A 24 5.98 7.07 4.73
N ILE A 25 4.85 7.75 4.96
CA ILE A 25 3.81 7.97 3.96
C ILE A 25 3.45 9.44 3.91
N PRO A 26 3.59 10.11 2.75
CA PRO A 26 3.17 11.51 2.60
C PRO A 26 1.69 11.69 2.94
N ASP A 27 1.34 12.86 3.45
CA ASP A 27 -0.02 13.27 3.80
C ASP A 27 -0.65 12.49 4.97
N ILE A 28 0.11 11.61 5.61
CA ILE A 28 -0.32 10.91 6.82
C ILE A 28 0.70 11.21 7.92
N PRO A 29 0.44 12.22 8.78
CA PRO A 29 1.45 12.70 9.73
C PRO A 29 1.99 11.66 10.69
N ALA A 30 1.17 10.68 11.09
CA ALA A 30 1.60 9.63 12.00
C ALA A 30 2.45 8.55 11.30
N ALA A 31 2.53 8.55 9.97
CA ALA A 31 3.20 7.52 9.20
C ALA A 31 4.66 7.90 8.95
N GLN A 32 5.53 7.62 9.92
CA GLN A 32 6.95 7.97 9.89
C GLN A 32 7.87 6.77 10.10
N GLY A 33 7.35 5.55 9.89
CA GLY A 33 8.13 4.33 10.05
C GLY A 33 9.29 4.24 9.08
N ARG A 34 10.35 3.52 9.47
CA ARG A 34 11.58 3.36 8.68
C ARG A 34 11.95 1.90 8.41
N THR A 35 11.19 0.95 8.94
CA THR A 35 11.45 -0.48 8.73
C THR A 35 11.22 -0.88 7.29
N GLY A 36 10.14 -0.38 6.67
CA GLY A 36 9.89 -0.55 5.24
C GLY A 36 10.37 0.67 4.44
N PRO A 37 10.43 0.57 3.11
CA PRO A 37 10.78 1.72 2.28
C PRO A 37 9.74 2.83 2.39
N THR A 38 10.17 4.07 2.19
CA THR A 38 9.21 5.18 2.12
C THR A 38 8.24 4.97 0.97
N LEU A 39 6.98 5.35 1.17
CA LEU A 39 5.96 5.28 0.12
C LEU A 39 5.81 6.60 -0.64
N ALA A 40 6.71 7.56 -0.41
CA ALA A 40 6.75 8.79 -1.18
C ALA A 40 6.88 8.48 -2.68
N ALA A 41 6.12 9.19 -3.51
CA ALA A 41 6.09 9.02 -4.96
C ALA A 41 5.76 7.57 -5.39
N TYR A 42 4.98 6.84 -4.59
CA TYR A 42 4.69 5.43 -4.86
C TYR A 42 4.03 5.22 -6.23
N GLY A 43 3.13 6.11 -6.62
CA GLY A 43 2.43 6.01 -7.90
C GLY A 43 3.35 6.08 -9.14
N ARG A 44 4.60 6.51 -8.96
CA ARG A 44 5.59 6.57 -10.04
C ARG A 44 6.46 5.34 -10.13
N ARG A 45 6.33 4.39 -9.20
CA ARG A 45 7.16 3.18 -9.20
C ARG A 45 6.68 2.20 -10.25
N SER A 46 7.62 1.55 -10.91
CA SER A 46 7.33 0.52 -11.91
C SER A 46 7.04 -0.84 -11.29
N TYR A 47 7.53 -1.08 -10.07
CA TYR A 47 7.43 -2.38 -9.42
C TYR A 47 7.02 -2.28 -7.97
N ILE A 48 6.22 -3.26 -7.53
CA ILE A 48 5.89 -3.51 -6.13
C ILE A 48 6.97 -4.45 -5.58
N ALA A 49 7.51 -4.13 -4.39
CA ALA A 49 8.51 -4.97 -3.73
C ALA A 49 9.70 -5.33 -4.63
N GLY A 50 10.01 -4.49 -5.59
CA GLY A 50 11.17 -4.61 -6.47
C GLY A 50 11.01 -5.58 -7.65
N SER A 51 9.95 -6.39 -7.71
CA SER A 51 9.83 -7.43 -8.75
C SER A 51 8.43 -7.60 -9.36
N ILE A 52 7.39 -7.16 -8.68
CA ILE A 52 6.00 -7.34 -9.14
C ILE A 52 5.57 -6.07 -9.89
N PRO A 53 5.13 -6.15 -11.16
CA PRO A 53 4.69 -4.96 -11.88
C PRO A 53 3.61 -4.19 -11.11
N ASN A 54 3.76 -2.87 -11.01
CA ASN A 54 2.90 -2.03 -10.19
C ASN A 54 1.62 -1.65 -10.94
N TYR A 55 0.71 -2.61 -11.08
CA TYR A 55 -0.63 -2.37 -11.60
C TYR A 55 -1.64 -2.29 -10.45
N PRO A 56 -2.75 -1.56 -10.64
CA PRO A 56 -3.75 -1.37 -9.57
C PRO A 56 -4.24 -2.65 -8.92
N ASP A 57 -4.59 -3.66 -9.71
CA ASP A 57 -5.08 -4.93 -9.16
C ASP A 57 -3.97 -5.70 -8.44
N ALA A 58 -2.75 -5.66 -8.97
CA ALA A 58 -1.61 -6.32 -8.33
C ALA A 58 -1.28 -5.64 -7.00
N LEU A 59 -1.36 -4.31 -6.93
CA LEU A 59 -1.13 -3.56 -5.70
C LEU A 59 -2.17 -3.91 -4.64
N ALA A 60 -3.45 -3.99 -5.02
CA ALA A 60 -4.50 -4.37 -4.09
C ALA A 60 -4.26 -5.78 -3.54
N ARG A 61 -3.90 -6.74 -4.39
CA ARG A 61 -3.59 -8.10 -3.94
C ARG A 61 -2.37 -8.15 -3.02
N TRP A 62 -1.36 -7.35 -3.32
CA TRP A 62 -0.17 -7.22 -2.45
C TRP A 62 -0.56 -6.76 -1.05
N ILE A 63 -1.40 -5.73 -0.95
CA ILE A 63 -1.83 -5.19 0.33
C ILE A 63 -2.59 -6.23 1.15
N VAL A 64 -3.42 -7.05 0.49
CA VAL A 64 -4.20 -8.10 1.19
C VAL A 64 -3.28 -9.17 1.78
N ASN A 65 -2.32 -9.66 1.01
CA ASN A 65 -1.48 -10.77 1.45
C ASN A 65 -0.10 -10.75 0.79
N PRO A 66 0.82 -9.93 1.31
CA PRO A 66 2.16 -9.85 0.74
C PRO A 66 2.90 -11.19 0.66
N PRO A 67 2.89 -12.05 1.70
CA PRO A 67 3.61 -13.31 1.63
C PRO A 67 3.13 -14.27 0.54
N ALA A 68 1.85 -14.19 0.14
CA ALA A 68 1.33 -15.04 -0.93
C ALA A 68 1.92 -14.67 -2.30
N MET A 69 2.25 -13.39 -2.51
CA MET A 69 2.81 -12.91 -3.78
C MET A 69 4.34 -12.95 -3.81
N LYS A 70 4.97 -12.80 -2.65
CA LYS A 70 6.43 -12.84 -2.53
C LYS A 70 6.80 -13.58 -1.24
N PRO A 71 6.93 -14.91 -1.29
CA PRO A 71 7.36 -15.69 -0.13
C PRO A 71 8.68 -15.16 0.43
N GLY A 72 8.77 -15.06 1.75
CA GLY A 72 9.95 -14.53 2.40
C GLY A 72 9.97 -13.02 2.58
N THR A 73 8.97 -12.27 2.07
CA THR A 73 8.86 -10.85 2.37
C THR A 73 8.64 -10.61 3.86
N THR A 74 9.21 -9.51 4.38
CA THR A 74 9.00 -9.13 5.78
C THR A 74 7.69 -8.38 6.00
N MET A 75 6.99 -7.97 4.94
CA MET A 75 5.70 -7.31 5.06
C MET A 75 4.62 -8.33 5.39
N PRO A 76 3.96 -8.23 6.56
CA PRO A 76 2.93 -9.19 6.96
C PRO A 76 1.57 -8.89 6.34
N ALA A 77 0.69 -9.89 6.33
CA ALA A 77 -0.73 -9.66 6.08
C ALA A 77 -1.33 -9.00 7.32
N MET A 78 -2.03 -7.88 7.13
CA MET A 78 -2.56 -7.06 8.24
C MET A 78 -4.07 -7.23 8.44
N GLY A 79 -4.69 -8.21 7.80
CA GLY A 79 -6.13 -8.41 7.92
C GLY A 79 -6.97 -7.51 7.03
N VAL A 80 -6.37 -6.92 6.01
CA VAL A 80 -7.05 -6.02 5.08
C VAL A 80 -7.92 -6.82 4.12
N SER A 81 -9.19 -6.44 3.98
CA SER A 81 -10.08 -7.04 2.98
C SER A 81 -9.75 -6.52 1.58
N GLU A 82 -10.25 -7.23 0.55
CA GLU A 82 -10.04 -6.80 -0.83
C GLU A 82 -10.62 -5.40 -1.10
N PRO A 83 -11.86 -5.08 -0.71
CA PRO A 83 -12.38 -3.72 -0.90
C PRO A 83 -11.55 -2.65 -0.21
N GLU A 84 -11.11 -2.92 1.03
CA GLU A 84 -10.26 -1.99 1.76
C GLU A 84 -8.91 -1.79 1.05
N ALA A 85 -8.32 -2.89 0.55
CA ALA A 85 -7.07 -2.82 -0.19
C ALA A 85 -7.18 -1.99 -1.47
N ARG A 86 -8.34 -2.04 -2.15
CA ARG A 86 -8.57 -1.22 -3.34
C ARG A 86 -8.59 0.26 -3.01
N HIS A 87 -9.20 0.64 -1.89
CA HIS A 87 -9.17 2.04 -1.43
C HIS A 87 -7.75 2.48 -1.09
N MET A 88 -7.00 1.65 -0.38
CA MET A 88 -5.60 1.94 -0.05
C MET A 88 -4.74 2.08 -1.30
N ALA A 89 -4.90 1.19 -2.27
CA ALA A 89 -4.18 1.24 -3.54
C ALA A 89 -4.52 2.53 -4.30
N ALA A 90 -5.78 2.95 -4.29
CA ALA A 90 -6.20 4.19 -4.93
C ALA A 90 -5.47 5.39 -4.35
N PHE A 91 -5.28 5.43 -3.03
CA PHE A 91 -4.51 6.49 -2.39
C PHE A 91 -3.03 6.43 -2.78
N LEU A 92 -2.41 5.26 -2.66
CA LEU A 92 -0.97 5.11 -2.92
C LEU A 92 -0.60 5.51 -4.35
N ILE A 93 -1.43 5.18 -5.32
CA ILE A 93 -1.19 5.53 -6.73
C ILE A 93 -1.22 7.04 -6.93
N THR A 94 -1.92 7.80 -6.09
CA THR A 94 -1.92 9.27 -6.17
C THR A 94 -0.61 9.90 -5.72
N LEU A 95 0.24 9.19 -5.02
CA LEU A 95 1.52 9.70 -4.52
C LEU A 95 2.53 9.78 -5.67
N ARG A 96 2.81 10.98 -6.12
CA ARG A 96 3.69 11.24 -7.26
C ARG A 96 4.84 12.21 -6.88
#